data_fb25fbf3ba43e22bbe890aa4f84a3a55
#
_entry.id   fb25fbf3ba43e22bbe890aa4f84a3a55
#
_cell.length_a   1.000
_cell.length_b   1.000
_cell.length_c   1.000
_cell.angle_alpha   90.00
_cell.angle_beta   90.00
_cell.angle_gamma   90.00
#
_symmetry.space_group_name_H-M   'P 1'
#
loop_
_entity.id
_entity.type
_entity.pdbx_description
1 polymer ?
#
loop_
_entity_poly.entity_id
_entity_poly.type
_entity_poly.pdbx_seq_one_letter_code
_entity_poly.pdbx_strand_id
1 'polypeptide(L)'
;MIEILQETKISVVCVKPVGIAAQGTDAQALPQLLAAQLGCEVYPVHRLDQAVGGVMVYAKTAKEAARLTQSMGEGGMQKTYLAVLTGCPEETSGTLEDLLFHDRVKNKTYVVRRPRGGVKKAVLSYEILAEAEGLSLARVR
;
A
#
# COMPACT_ATOMS: atom_id res chain seq x y z
N MET A 1 9.47 17.83 6.24
CA MET A 1 9.10 18.07 4.82
C MET A 1 8.94 16.71 4.15
N ILE A 2 7.84 16.49 3.46
CA ILE A 2 7.58 15.25 2.70
C ILE A 2 8.31 15.33 1.37
N GLU A 3 9.00 14.25 1.01
CA GLU A 3 9.69 14.15 -0.30
C GLU A 3 8.66 14.02 -1.42
N ILE A 4 8.68 14.95 -2.36
CA ILE A 4 7.83 14.97 -3.55
C ILE A 4 8.64 14.45 -4.74
N LEU A 5 8.15 13.37 -5.36
CA LEU A 5 8.76 12.78 -6.55
C LEU A 5 8.24 13.41 -7.83
N GLN A 6 6.95 13.73 -7.84
CA GLN A 6 6.29 14.36 -8.98
C GLN A 6 5.09 15.18 -8.51
N GLU A 7 4.89 16.33 -9.09
CA GLU A 7 3.74 17.18 -8.84
C GLU A 7 3.15 17.68 -10.16
N THR A 8 1.82 17.62 -10.27
CA THR A 8 1.05 18.19 -11.39
C THR A 8 -0.02 19.13 -10.85
N LYS A 9 -0.81 19.72 -11.73
CA LYS A 9 -1.95 20.55 -11.33
C LYS A 9 -3.06 19.76 -10.60
N ILE A 10 -3.13 18.44 -10.82
CA ILE A 10 -4.23 17.59 -10.35
C ILE A 10 -3.80 16.43 -9.44
N SER A 11 -2.51 16.16 -9.32
CA SER A 11 -1.97 15.06 -8.50
C SER A 11 -0.59 15.35 -7.96
N VAL A 12 -0.21 14.62 -6.91
CA VAL A 12 1.13 14.60 -6.34
C VAL A 12 1.55 13.17 -6.04
N VAL A 13 2.79 12.83 -6.38
CA VAL A 13 3.45 11.57 -6.01
C VAL A 13 4.53 11.89 -4.99
N CYS A 14 4.49 11.23 -3.86
CA CYS A 14 5.39 11.48 -2.74
C CYS A 14 5.89 10.19 -2.09
N VAL A 15 6.89 10.31 -1.24
CA VAL A 15 7.38 9.22 -0.39
C VAL A 15 6.75 9.36 0.99
N LYS A 16 5.93 8.39 1.38
CA LYS A 16 5.39 8.32 2.74
C LYS A 16 6.47 7.79 3.69
N PRO A 17 6.87 8.54 4.72
CA PRO A 17 7.74 7.99 5.75
C PRO A 17 7.06 6.90 6.57
N VAL A 18 7.86 6.02 7.18
CA VAL A 18 7.42 5.09 8.21
C VAL A 18 6.92 5.89 9.43
N GLY A 19 5.87 5.40 10.07
CA GLY A 19 5.30 6.02 11.28
C GLY A 19 4.21 7.05 11.03
N ILE A 20 4.00 7.49 9.77
CA ILE A 20 2.98 8.46 9.39
C ILE A 20 1.76 7.76 8.79
N ALA A 21 0.56 8.15 9.23
CA ALA A 21 -0.69 7.63 8.67
C ALA A 21 -0.91 8.14 7.24
N ALA A 22 -1.30 7.24 6.34
CA ALA A 22 -1.54 7.55 4.93
C ALA A 22 -2.86 8.31 4.69
N GLN A 23 -3.75 8.32 5.66
CA GLN A 23 -5.06 8.98 5.59
C GLN A 23 -5.51 9.39 6.99
N GLY A 24 -6.51 10.24 7.07
CA GLY A 24 -7.05 10.74 8.33
C GLY A 24 -7.02 12.26 8.42
N THR A 25 -7.58 12.80 9.50
CA THR A 25 -7.69 14.24 9.77
C THR A 25 -6.70 14.72 10.83
N ASP A 26 -5.91 13.81 11.40
CA ASP A 26 -4.85 14.17 12.33
C ASP A 26 -3.82 15.08 11.65
N ALA A 27 -3.39 16.13 12.35
CA ALA A 27 -2.41 17.10 11.82
C ALA A 27 -1.08 16.46 11.39
N GLN A 28 -0.73 15.29 11.93
CA GLN A 28 0.46 14.53 11.58
C GLN A 28 0.20 13.47 10.49
N ALA A 29 -1.03 13.33 10.01
CA ALA A 29 -1.34 12.46 8.90
C ALA A 29 -0.80 13.03 7.58
N LEU A 30 -0.39 12.17 6.68
CA LEU A 30 0.26 12.56 5.43
C LEU A 30 -0.57 13.54 4.58
N PRO A 31 -1.91 13.41 4.45
CA PRO A 31 -2.70 14.40 3.71
C PRO A 31 -2.59 15.81 4.28
N GLN A 32 -2.55 15.95 5.61
CA GLN A 32 -2.46 17.25 6.29
C GLN A 32 -1.07 17.87 6.11
N LEU A 33 -0.02 17.04 6.22
CA LEU A 33 1.35 17.49 5.98
C LEU A 33 1.56 17.93 4.53
N LEU A 34 1.02 17.18 3.57
CA LEU A 34 1.05 17.55 2.15
C LEU A 34 0.26 18.82 1.87
N ALA A 35 -0.94 18.95 2.44
CA ALA A 35 -1.77 20.14 2.26
C ALA A 35 -1.07 21.40 2.77
N ALA A 36 -0.42 21.32 3.94
CA ALA A 36 0.38 22.43 4.49
C ALA A 36 1.59 22.76 3.60
N GLN A 37 2.28 21.74 3.08
CA GLN A 37 3.47 21.93 2.25
C GLN A 37 3.14 22.48 0.86
N LEU A 38 2.05 22.03 0.25
CA LEU A 38 1.66 22.37 -1.13
C LEU A 38 0.72 23.57 -1.22
N GLY A 39 0.14 24.01 -0.10
CA GLY A 39 -0.84 25.09 -0.04
C GLY A 39 -2.19 24.73 -0.69
N CYS A 40 -2.51 23.43 -0.82
CA CYS A 40 -3.78 22.96 -1.37
C CYS A 40 -4.20 21.64 -0.72
N GLU A 41 -5.51 21.38 -0.74
CA GLU A 41 -6.06 20.12 -0.26
C GLU A 41 -5.62 18.95 -1.14
N VAL A 42 -5.40 17.79 -0.52
CA VAL A 42 -5.10 16.53 -1.22
C VAL A 42 -6.04 15.42 -0.75
N TYR A 43 -6.35 14.51 -1.67
CA TYR A 43 -7.31 13.42 -1.48
C TYR A 43 -6.58 12.08 -1.58
N PRO A 44 -6.61 11.25 -0.51
CA PRO A 44 -6.06 9.90 -0.56
C PRO A 44 -6.90 9.02 -1.49
N VAL A 45 -6.24 8.23 -2.32
CA VAL A 45 -6.88 7.28 -3.26
C VAL A 45 -6.48 5.83 -2.99
N HIS A 46 -5.42 5.63 -2.26
CA HIS A 46 -4.97 4.35 -1.72
C HIS A 46 -4.25 4.56 -0.38
N ARG A 47 -3.82 3.48 0.23
CA ARG A 47 -3.14 3.57 1.54
C ARG A 47 -1.96 2.62 1.63
N LEU A 48 -0.99 3.00 2.44
CA LEU A 48 0.00 2.14 3.08
C LEU A 48 -0.25 2.18 4.58
N ASP A 49 0.02 1.09 5.26
CA ASP A 49 -0.08 1.05 6.72
C ASP A 49 0.92 2.01 7.36
N GLN A 50 0.65 2.45 8.56
CA GLN A 50 1.48 3.44 9.25
C GLN A 50 2.93 3.00 9.39
N ALA A 51 3.16 1.71 9.66
CA ALA A 51 4.49 1.11 9.79
C ALA A 51 5.21 0.89 8.46
N VAL A 52 4.56 1.13 7.32
CA VAL A 52 5.12 0.91 5.98
C VAL A 52 5.45 2.24 5.33
N GLY A 53 6.67 2.37 4.83
CA GLY A 53 7.11 3.49 4.00
C GLY A 53 7.02 3.17 2.51
N GLY A 54 6.96 4.18 1.66
CA GLY A 54 6.97 3.98 0.21
C GLY A 54 6.24 5.04 -0.59
N VAL A 55 6.21 4.82 -1.88
CA VAL A 55 5.63 5.76 -2.85
C VAL A 55 4.10 5.74 -2.78
N MET A 56 3.52 6.92 -2.71
CA MET A 56 2.08 7.13 -2.73
C MET A 56 1.69 8.24 -3.70
N VAL A 57 0.50 8.12 -4.27
CA VAL A 57 -0.14 9.17 -5.06
C VAL A 57 -1.35 9.74 -4.32
N TYR A 58 -1.49 11.04 -4.36
CA TYR A 58 -2.66 11.80 -3.90
C TYR A 58 -3.23 12.62 -5.04
N ALA A 59 -4.54 12.70 -5.11
CA ALA A 59 -5.21 13.63 -6.01
C ALA A 59 -5.25 15.02 -5.37
N LYS A 60 -5.25 16.08 -6.18
CA LYS A 60 -5.43 17.49 -5.77
C LYS A 60 -6.85 17.98 -6.08
N THR A 61 -7.67 17.16 -6.73
CA THR A 61 -9.07 17.46 -7.05
C THR A 61 -9.96 16.24 -6.81
N ALA A 62 -11.19 16.46 -6.44
CA ALA A 62 -12.16 15.37 -6.24
C ALA A 62 -12.38 14.55 -7.53
N LYS A 63 -12.37 15.20 -8.69
CA LYS A 63 -12.50 14.54 -10.00
C LYS A 63 -11.35 13.58 -10.26
N GLU A 64 -10.10 14.01 -9.97
CA GLU A 64 -8.93 13.17 -10.14
C GLU A 64 -8.91 12.02 -9.10
N ALA A 65 -9.37 12.27 -7.87
CA ALA A 65 -9.52 11.23 -6.86
C ALA A 65 -10.47 10.11 -7.33
N ALA A 66 -11.60 10.47 -7.89
CA ALA A 66 -12.55 9.50 -8.45
C ALA A 66 -11.94 8.72 -9.62
N ARG A 67 -11.25 9.40 -10.55
CA ARG A 67 -10.59 8.78 -11.70
C ARG A 67 -9.49 7.79 -11.27
N LEU A 68 -8.64 8.18 -10.35
CA LEU A 68 -7.57 7.31 -9.84
C LEU A 68 -8.14 6.11 -9.08
N THR A 69 -9.15 6.32 -8.24
CA THR A 69 -9.81 5.24 -7.50
C THR A 69 -10.44 4.21 -8.44
N GLN A 70 -11.13 4.67 -9.49
CA GLN A 70 -11.69 3.79 -10.51
C GLN A 70 -10.58 3.00 -11.23
N SER A 71 -9.55 3.68 -11.70
CA SER A 71 -8.41 3.03 -12.39
C SER A 71 -7.74 1.96 -11.53
N MET A 72 -7.57 2.21 -10.23
CA MET A 72 -7.02 1.23 -9.30
C MET A 72 -7.92 0.01 -9.12
N GLY A 73 -9.24 0.22 -9.05
CA GLY A 73 -10.23 -0.85 -8.97
C GLY A 73 -10.27 -1.73 -10.22
N GLU A 74 -9.89 -1.19 -11.37
CA GLU A 74 -9.78 -1.88 -12.66
C GLU A 74 -8.38 -2.51 -12.90
N GLY A 75 -7.51 -2.52 -11.90
CA GLY A 75 -6.14 -3.07 -12.01
C GLY A 75 -5.14 -2.14 -12.70
N GLY A 76 -5.46 -0.86 -12.85
CA GLY A 76 -4.61 0.16 -13.48
C GLY A 76 -3.39 0.58 -12.65
N MET A 77 -3.27 0.10 -11.40
CA MET A 77 -2.12 0.34 -10.54
C MET A 77 -1.39 -0.96 -10.25
N GLN A 78 -0.15 -1.05 -10.68
CA GLN A 78 0.75 -2.12 -10.28
C GLN A 78 1.48 -1.73 -9.00
N LYS A 79 1.50 -2.63 -8.02
CA LYS A 79 2.13 -2.41 -6.71
C LYS A 79 3.31 -3.36 -6.56
N THR A 80 4.45 -2.82 -6.20
CA THR A 80 5.65 -3.61 -5.90
C THR A 80 6.17 -3.21 -4.53
N TYR A 81 6.45 -4.20 -3.69
CA TYR A 81 6.95 -4.02 -2.33
C TYR A 81 8.29 -4.73 -2.16
N LEU A 82 9.11 -4.20 -1.27
CA LEU A 82 10.23 -4.92 -0.69
C LEU A 82 9.86 -5.32 0.74
N ALA A 83 10.10 -6.57 1.08
CA ALA A 83 9.84 -7.12 2.41
C ALA A 83 11.06 -7.89 2.91
N VAL A 84 11.41 -7.69 4.19
CA VAL A 84 12.40 -8.52 4.87
C VAL A 84 11.66 -9.64 5.59
N LEU A 85 12.06 -10.88 5.35
CA LEU A 85 11.48 -12.08 5.92
C LEU A 85 12.47 -12.72 6.88
N THR A 86 11.95 -13.33 7.94
CA THR A 86 12.72 -14.26 8.77
C THR A 86 12.79 -15.60 8.06
N GLY A 87 13.98 -16.12 7.87
CA GLY A 87 14.23 -17.33 7.08
C GLY A 87 14.19 -17.06 5.56
N CYS A 88 14.20 -18.13 4.79
CA CYS A 88 14.06 -18.08 3.34
C CYS A 88 13.11 -19.19 2.88
N PRO A 89 12.16 -18.89 1.99
CA PRO A 89 11.36 -19.93 1.34
C PRO A 89 12.23 -20.90 0.55
N GLU A 90 11.87 -22.17 0.50
CA GLU A 90 12.56 -23.18 -0.34
C GLU A 90 12.55 -22.77 -1.81
N GLU A 91 11.39 -22.30 -2.29
CA GLU A 91 11.25 -21.73 -3.62
C GLU A 91 11.62 -20.25 -3.60
N THR A 92 12.59 -19.86 -4.40
CA THR A 92 13.08 -18.46 -4.45
C THR A 92 12.19 -17.53 -5.27
N SER A 93 11.17 -18.07 -5.93
CA SER A 93 10.12 -17.31 -6.61
C SER A 93 8.85 -18.14 -6.67
N GLY A 94 7.70 -17.49 -6.71
CA GLY A 94 6.43 -18.19 -6.79
C GLY A 94 5.24 -17.24 -6.74
N THR A 95 4.06 -17.86 -6.81
CA THR A 95 2.77 -17.19 -6.65
C THR A 95 2.02 -17.84 -5.51
N LEU A 96 1.56 -17.03 -4.56
CA LEU A 96 0.71 -17.46 -3.45
C LEU A 96 -0.72 -17.03 -3.71
N GLU A 97 -1.65 -17.94 -3.48
CA GLU A 97 -3.07 -17.71 -3.67
C GLU A 97 -3.83 -18.24 -2.46
N ASP A 98 -4.53 -17.36 -1.76
CA ASP A 98 -5.28 -17.69 -0.55
C ASP A 98 -6.66 -17.04 -0.54
N LEU A 99 -7.59 -17.68 0.18
CA LEU A 99 -8.87 -17.08 0.54
C LEU A 99 -8.72 -16.45 1.93
N LEU A 100 -8.98 -15.15 2.04
CA LEU A 100 -8.83 -14.38 3.27
C LEU A 100 -10.19 -13.93 3.81
N PHE A 101 -10.39 -14.10 5.11
CA PHE A 101 -11.52 -13.55 5.85
C PHE A 101 -11.03 -12.57 6.91
N HIS A 102 -11.53 -11.34 6.84
CA HIS A 102 -11.22 -10.32 7.83
C HIS A 102 -12.33 -10.26 8.89
N ASP A 103 -12.01 -10.69 10.11
CA ASP A 103 -12.87 -10.53 11.27
C ASP A 103 -12.74 -9.10 11.81
N ARG A 104 -13.77 -8.29 11.59
CA ARG A 104 -13.79 -6.88 12.00
C ARG A 104 -13.84 -6.69 13.51
N VAL A 105 -14.43 -7.63 14.25
CA VAL A 105 -14.53 -7.56 15.71
C VAL A 105 -13.16 -7.77 16.35
N LYS A 106 -12.44 -8.77 15.89
CA LYS A 106 -11.09 -9.10 16.38
C LYS A 106 -9.98 -8.32 15.67
N ASN A 107 -10.32 -7.60 14.58
CA ASN A 107 -9.37 -6.94 13.69
C ASN A 107 -8.24 -7.87 13.24
N LYS A 108 -8.60 -9.10 12.84
CA LYS A 108 -7.68 -10.13 12.36
C LYS A 108 -8.13 -10.72 11.04
N THR A 109 -7.17 -11.03 10.18
CA THR A 109 -7.39 -11.72 8.92
C THR A 109 -6.95 -13.17 9.05
N TYR A 110 -7.80 -14.07 8.58
CA TYR A 110 -7.58 -15.53 8.61
C TYR A 110 -7.55 -16.07 7.18
N VAL A 111 -6.67 -17.03 6.95
CA VAL A 111 -6.73 -17.87 5.76
C VAL A 111 -7.85 -18.89 5.98
N VAL A 112 -8.78 -18.98 5.03
CA VAL A 112 -9.92 -19.89 5.07
C VAL A 112 -9.94 -20.78 3.84
N ARG A 113 -10.59 -21.95 3.93
CA ARG A 113 -10.59 -22.93 2.85
C ARG A 113 -11.80 -22.85 1.94
N ARG A 114 -12.87 -22.16 2.35
CA ARG A 114 -14.15 -22.12 1.62
C ARG A 114 -14.57 -20.69 1.32
N PRO A 115 -15.04 -20.41 0.09
CA PRO A 115 -15.66 -19.14 -0.23
C PRO A 115 -16.93 -18.96 0.59
N ARG A 116 -17.14 -17.77 1.13
CA ARG A 116 -18.37 -17.34 1.81
C ARG A 116 -18.43 -15.82 1.82
N GLY A 117 -19.53 -15.25 2.30
CA GLY A 117 -19.69 -13.80 2.45
C GLY A 117 -18.52 -13.21 3.27
N GLY A 118 -17.93 -12.13 2.78
CA GLY A 118 -16.79 -11.45 3.40
C GLY A 118 -15.41 -12.07 3.15
N VAL A 119 -15.34 -13.22 2.45
CA VAL A 119 -14.09 -13.85 2.01
C VAL A 119 -13.64 -13.27 0.70
N LYS A 120 -12.36 -12.88 0.62
CA LYS A 120 -11.73 -12.37 -0.61
C LYS A 120 -10.56 -13.26 -1.00
N LYS A 121 -10.43 -13.48 -2.30
CA LYS A 121 -9.25 -14.11 -2.88
C LYS A 121 -8.10 -13.11 -2.89
N ALA A 122 -6.94 -13.52 -2.38
CA ALA A 122 -5.70 -12.76 -2.42
C ALA A 122 -4.67 -13.53 -3.24
N VAL A 123 -3.99 -12.83 -4.13
CA VAL A 123 -2.92 -13.38 -4.95
C VAL A 123 -1.73 -12.44 -4.87
N LEU A 124 -0.55 -12.98 -4.66
CA LEU A 124 0.71 -12.25 -4.78
C LEU A 124 1.77 -13.12 -5.44
N SER A 125 2.68 -12.49 -6.15
CA SER A 125 3.90 -13.10 -6.65
C SER A 125 5.08 -12.58 -5.86
N TYR A 126 6.07 -13.42 -5.63
CA TYR A 126 7.28 -13.03 -4.92
C TYR A 126 8.54 -13.55 -5.61
N GLU A 127 9.64 -12.87 -5.36
CA GLU A 127 10.99 -13.22 -5.77
C GLU A 127 11.96 -12.87 -4.65
N ILE A 128 12.79 -13.84 -4.24
CA ILE A 128 13.84 -13.60 -3.25
C ILE A 128 15.03 -12.97 -3.94
N LEU A 129 15.40 -11.77 -3.52
CA LEU A 129 16.49 -11.00 -4.11
C LEU A 129 17.84 -11.24 -3.44
N ALA A 130 17.84 -11.51 -2.14
CA ALA A 130 19.04 -11.72 -1.35
C ALA A 130 18.74 -12.48 -0.05
N GLU A 131 19.75 -13.14 0.50
CA GLU A 131 19.73 -13.80 1.79
C GLU A 131 20.96 -13.42 2.59
N ALA A 132 20.79 -13.16 3.87
CA ALA A 132 21.88 -12.95 4.80
C ALA A 132 21.44 -13.21 6.25
N GLU A 133 22.24 -13.90 7.04
CA GLU A 133 22.09 -14.04 8.49
C GLU A 133 20.69 -14.53 8.93
N GLY A 134 20.11 -15.50 8.21
CA GLY A 134 18.79 -16.06 8.51
C GLY A 134 17.61 -15.16 8.09
N LEU A 135 17.89 -14.11 7.32
CA LEU A 135 16.90 -13.21 6.73
C LEU A 135 16.91 -13.33 5.21
N SER A 136 15.82 -12.96 4.59
CA SER A 136 15.73 -12.81 3.14
C SER A 136 15.06 -11.51 2.76
N LEU A 137 15.46 -10.94 1.62
CA LEU A 137 14.82 -9.78 1.01
C LEU A 137 13.96 -10.27 -0.15
N ALA A 138 12.66 -10.01 -0.07
CA ALA A 138 11.71 -10.38 -1.11
C ALA A 138 11.17 -9.15 -1.84
N ARG A 139 11.04 -9.28 -3.16
CA ARG A 139 10.20 -8.40 -3.98
C ARG A 139 8.83 -9.05 -4.10
N VAL A 140 7.78 -8.31 -3.77
CA VAL A 140 6.39 -8.78 -3.78
C VAL A 140 5.56 -7.91 -4.73
N ARG A 141 4.74 -8.55 -5.55
CA ARG A 141 3.82 -7.88 -6.49
C ARG A 141 2.39 -8.38 -6.33
#